data_e9c3f4eafa05936e4ca9bb643a2f01be
#
_entry.id   e9c3f4eafa05936e4ca9bb643a2f01be
#
_cell.length_a   1.000
_cell.length_b   1.000
_cell.length_c   1.000
_cell.angle_alpha   90.00
_cell.angle_beta   90.00
_cell.angle_gamma   90.00
#
_symmetry.space_group_name_H-M   'P 1'
#
loop_
_entity.id
_entity.type
_entity.pdbx_description
1 polymer ?
#
loop_
_entity_poly.entity_id
_entity_poly.type
_entity_poly.pdbx_seq_one_letter_code
_entity_poly.pdbx_strand_id
1 'polypeptide(L)'
;MFHLRRAAIAVLGAAFYGSIPTIAAEPVGEAVRIRTVVTGSGGPLVERDAVHRDERISTSRSGLGQFVFRDGSKLAVGAGSSVVIDKFVFNDSKSVQQLTVAAAKGTFRWISGNSKHSAYQILTPAGTIGVRGTVFDFYIGNDGTTAIVLLEGAARFCGPAGCQQLTRRCDCVIAKRDGTMTDTHRAGRRTLATLGNRKALPFLSGDQRLSASFGSMSGSCGISAAVEIKPTAPERARPPERASPQKAPRPGKTPSNEPGKRGLDKGKKGQDTGKKGQDTGKNGQDTGKNGQLDTGTKKGRG
;
A
#
# COMPACT_ATOMS: atom_id res chain seq x y z
N MET A 1 51.68 -60.52 61.48
CA MET A 1 50.40 -60.62 60.66
C MET A 1 49.68 -59.30 60.75
N PHE A 2 49.89 -58.45 59.78
CA PHE A 2 49.32 -57.10 59.76
C PHE A 2 48.16 -57.08 58.76
N HIS A 3 46.91 -56.83 59.21
CA HIS A 3 45.74 -56.63 58.39
C HIS A 3 45.58 -55.13 58.07
N LEU A 4 45.90 -54.76 56.85
CA LEU A 4 45.58 -53.42 56.31
C LEU A 4 44.06 -53.35 55.94
N ARG A 5 43.30 -52.56 56.67
CA ARG A 5 41.93 -52.19 56.34
C ARG A 5 41.99 -51.01 55.36
N ARG A 6 41.58 -51.22 54.08
CA ARG A 6 41.38 -50.20 53.10
C ARG A 6 39.99 -49.55 53.30
N ALA A 7 39.97 -48.30 53.75
CA ALA A 7 38.77 -47.49 53.80
C ALA A 7 38.57 -46.89 52.42
N ALA A 8 37.45 -47.26 51.76
CA ALA A 8 37.02 -46.66 50.54
C ALA A 8 36.21 -45.40 50.90
N ILE A 9 36.70 -44.21 50.52
CA ILE A 9 35.98 -42.95 50.65
C ILE A 9 35.16 -42.77 49.31
N ALA A 10 33.84 -42.96 49.40
CA ALA A 10 32.95 -42.65 48.36
C ALA A 10 32.63 -41.11 48.34
N VAL A 11 33.20 -40.38 47.41
CA VAL A 11 32.87 -38.95 47.17
C VAL A 11 31.59 -38.90 46.43
N LEU A 12 30.47 -38.57 47.10
CA LEU A 12 29.19 -38.20 46.46
C LEU A 12 29.34 -36.78 45.86
N GLY A 13 29.61 -36.70 44.57
CA GLY A 13 29.51 -35.43 43.82
C GLY A 13 28.03 -35.06 43.59
N ALA A 14 27.49 -34.17 44.42
CA ALA A 14 26.19 -33.55 44.19
C ALA A 14 26.33 -32.54 43.03
N ALA A 15 25.88 -32.94 41.83
CA ALA A 15 25.77 -32.02 40.69
C ALA A 15 24.61 -31.05 40.96
N PHE A 16 24.92 -29.83 41.38
CA PHE A 16 23.98 -28.72 41.41
C PHE A 16 23.70 -28.32 39.98
N TYR A 17 22.62 -28.85 39.36
CA TYR A 17 22.03 -28.27 38.17
C TYR A 17 21.36 -26.95 38.54
N GLY A 18 22.13 -25.86 38.50
CA GLY A 18 21.62 -24.52 38.64
C GLY A 18 20.65 -24.25 37.46
N SER A 19 19.36 -24.21 37.75
CA SER A 19 18.36 -23.70 36.81
C SER A 19 18.68 -22.23 36.55
N ILE A 20 19.26 -21.90 35.41
CA ILE A 20 19.43 -20.51 34.97
C ILE A 20 18.01 -19.98 34.72
N PRO A 21 17.54 -18.94 35.44
CA PRO A 21 16.24 -18.35 35.15
C PRO A 21 16.27 -17.82 33.72
N THR A 22 15.50 -18.43 32.84
CA THR A 22 15.23 -17.88 31.51
C THR A 22 14.43 -16.61 31.74
N ILE A 23 15.04 -15.44 31.61
CA ILE A 23 14.34 -14.17 31.61
C ILE A 23 13.47 -14.18 30.32
N ALA A 24 12.19 -14.48 30.49
CA ALA A 24 11.23 -14.39 29.42
C ALA A 24 11.24 -12.94 28.91
N ALA A 25 11.46 -12.75 27.60
CA ALA A 25 11.44 -11.43 27.00
C ALA A 25 10.07 -10.79 27.26
N GLU A 26 10.07 -9.50 27.65
CA GLU A 26 8.83 -8.78 27.93
C GLU A 26 7.94 -8.70 26.67
N PRO A 27 6.64 -9.04 26.75
CA PRO A 27 5.73 -8.92 25.64
C PRO A 27 5.52 -7.45 25.28
N VAL A 28 5.67 -7.10 24.01
CA VAL A 28 5.52 -5.75 23.49
C VAL A 28 4.20 -5.54 22.74
N GLY A 29 3.49 -6.63 22.44
CA GLY A 29 2.22 -6.63 21.74
C GLY A 29 1.64 -8.03 21.64
N GLU A 30 0.58 -8.16 20.85
CA GLU A 30 -0.10 -9.44 20.62
C GLU A 30 -0.53 -9.60 19.17
N ALA A 31 -0.67 -10.83 18.71
CA ALA A 31 -1.25 -11.20 17.42
C ALA A 31 -2.78 -11.18 17.53
N VAL A 32 -3.44 -10.22 16.88
CA VAL A 32 -4.92 -10.10 16.92
C VAL A 32 -5.60 -10.84 15.78
N ARG A 33 -4.84 -11.20 14.74
CA ARG A 33 -5.33 -12.02 13.62
C ARG A 33 -4.18 -12.71 12.92
N ILE A 34 -4.33 -14.00 12.73
CA ILE A 34 -3.41 -14.84 11.97
C ILE A 34 -4.20 -15.55 10.87
N ARG A 35 -3.70 -15.47 9.64
CA ARG A 35 -4.22 -16.24 8.51
C ARG A 35 -3.10 -17.05 7.88
N THR A 36 -3.37 -18.32 7.61
CA THR A 36 -2.38 -19.27 7.13
C THR A 36 -1.16 -19.33 8.06
N VAL A 37 0.03 -19.50 7.53
CA VAL A 37 1.24 -19.66 8.32
C VAL A 37 1.93 -18.32 8.55
N VAL A 38 2.05 -17.95 9.82
CA VAL A 38 2.86 -16.85 10.33
C VAL A 38 3.75 -17.43 11.43
N THR A 39 5.03 -17.14 11.38
CA THR A 39 6.02 -17.66 12.37
C THR A 39 6.66 -16.49 13.09
N GLY A 40 6.78 -16.62 14.39
CA GLY A 40 7.65 -15.82 15.25
C GLY A 40 9.00 -16.51 15.47
N SER A 41 9.85 -15.96 16.33
CA SER A 41 11.14 -16.55 16.68
C SER A 41 11.00 -17.91 17.39
N GLY A 42 9.92 -18.10 18.15
CA GLY A 42 9.62 -19.33 18.88
C GLY A 42 8.85 -20.39 18.09
N GLY A 43 8.46 -20.11 16.84
CA GLY A 43 7.68 -21.04 16.02
C GLY A 43 6.41 -20.42 15.42
N PRO A 44 5.44 -21.26 15.00
CA PRO A 44 4.18 -20.79 14.47
C PRO A 44 3.41 -19.93 15.48
N LEU A 45 2.88 -18.79 15.02
CA LEU A 45 2.03 -17.89 15.80
C LEU A 45 0.55 -18.18 15.54
N VAL A 46 -0.25 -18.06 16.58
CA VAL A 46 -1.72 -18.07 16.55
C VAL A 46 -2.30 -16.76 17.11
N GLU A 47 -3.59 -16.56 16.97
CA GLU A 47 -4.26 -15.39 17.55
C GLU A 47 -4.15 -15.39 19.07
N ARG A 48 -3.86 -14.21 19.66
CA ARG A 48 -3.56 -13.94 21.09
C ARG A 48 -2.15 -14.32 21.54
N ASP A 49 -1.30 -14.86 20.66
CA ASP A 49 0.10 -15.01 21.03
C ASP A 49 0.76 -13.66 21.27
N ALA A 50 1.55 -13.60 22.33
CA ALA A 50 2.37 -12.44 22.61
C ALA A 50 3.50 -12.33 21.58
N VAL A 51 3.84 -11.09 21.21
CA VAL A 51 5.03 -10.79 20.42
C VAL A 51 6.02 -10.00 21.29
N HIS A 52 7.31 -10.24 21.06
CA HIS A 52 8.37 -9.77 21.95
C HIS A 52 9.34 -8.84 21.19
N ARG A 53 10.15 -8.12 21.95
CA ARG A 53 11.28 -7.38 21.38
C ARG A 53 12.27 -8.36 20.76
N ASP A 54 12.96 -7.91 19.72
CA ASP A 54 13.93 -8.66 18.93
C ASP A 54 13.32 -9.88 18.20
N GLU A 55 11.99 -9.96 18.18
CA GLU A 55 11.29 -11.05 17.52
C GLU A 55 11.22 -10.84 16.02
N ARG A 56 11.59 -11.88 15.26
CA ARG A 56 11.39 -11.94 13.81
C ARG A 56 10.04 -12.56 13.49
N ILE A 57 9.21 -11.81 12.80
CA ILE A 57 7.93 -12.28 12.27
C ILE A 57 8.09 -12.51 10.77
N SER A 58 7.68 -13.69 10.31
CA SER A 58 7.68 -14.07 8.90
C SER A 58 6.35 -14.68 8.50
N THR A 59 5.90 -14.38 7.28
CA THR A 59 4.65 -14.90 6.73
C THR A 59 4.90 -15.79 5.52
N SER A 60 4.08 -16.83 5.35
CA SER A 60 4.08 -17.63 4.12
C SER A 60 3.60 -16.81 2.92
N ARG A 61 3.68 -17.39 1.70
CA ARG A 61 3.23 -16.73 0.45
C ARG A 61 1.76 -16.32 0.42
N SER A 62 0.93 -16.87 1.30
CA SER A 62 -0.47 -16.52 1.50
C SER A 62 -0.76 -16.03 2.92
N GLY A 63 0.28 -15.87 3.74
CA GLY A 63 0.21 -15.50 5.15
C GLY A 63 -0.23 -14.06 5.36
N LEU A 64 -0.89 -13.82 6.49
CA LEU A 64 -1.24 -12.51 6.99
C LEU A 64 -1.22 -12.53 8.50
N GLY A 65 -0.40 -11.69 9.12
CA GLY A 65 -0.40 -11.41 10.55
C GLY A 65 -0.84 -9.98 10.82
N GLN A 66 -1.69 -9.79 11.81
CA GLN A 66 -2.08 -8.46 12.30
C GLN A 66 -1.75 -8.38 13.79
N PHE A 67 -0.98 -7.39 14.17
CA PHE A 67 -0.42 -7.22 15.51
C PHE A 67 -0.80 -5.88 16.09
N VAL A 68 -1.11 -5.85 17.39
CA VAL A 68 -1.35 -4.63 18.17
C VAL A 68 -0.30 -4.54 19.26
N PHE A 69 0.40 -3.42 19.31
CA PHE A 69 1.40 -3.14 20.33
C PHE A 69 0.78 -2.49 21.58
N ARG A 70 1.51 -2.48 22.68
CA ARG A 70 1.03 -1.98 23.99
C ARG A 70 0.58 -0.51 23.99
N ASP A 71 1.08 0.30 23.07
CA ASP A 71 0.69 1.70 22.92
C ASP A 71 -0.48 1.89 21.94
N GLY A 72 -1.07 0.81 21.46
CA GLY A 72 -2.15 0.81 20.48
C GLY A 72 -1.70 0.98 19.03
N SER A 73 -0.39 1.09 18.75
CA SER A 73 0.09 1.04 17.36
C SER A 73 -0.15 -0.34 16.77
N LYS A 74 -0.29 -0.40 15.43
CA LYS A 74 -0.68 -1.62 14.74
C LYS A 74 0.21 -1.87 13.54
N LEU A 75 0.55 -3.14 13.34
CA LEU A 75 1.32 -3.61 12.19
C LEU A 75 0.58 -4.77 11.52
N ALA A 76 0.25 -4.64 10.24
CA ALA A 76 -0.14 -5.78 9.42
C ALA A 76 1.07 -6.22 8.58
N VAL A 77 1.30 -7.53 8.57
CA VAL A 77 2.40 -8.20 7.85
C VAL A 77 1.76 -9.08 6.79
N GLY A 78 1.85 -8.67 5.53
CA GLY A 78 1.23 -9.34 4.39
C GLY A 78 2.01 -10.56 3.90
N ALA A 79 1.58 -11.12 2.79
CA ALA A 79 2.14 -12.34 2.21
C ALA A 79 3.63 -12.25 1.89
N GLY A 80 4.38 -13.29 2.22
CA GLY A 80 5.81 -13.43 1.91
C GLY A 80 6.71 -12.41 2.56
N SER A 81 6.29 -11.82 3.68
CA SER A 81 6.98 -10.73 4.38
C SER A 81 7.86 -11.23 5.49
N SER A 82 8.86 -10.42 5.85
CA SER A 82 9.72 -10.63 7.00
C SER A 82 10.06 -9.30 7.66
N VAL A 83 9.86 -9.23 8.97
CA VAL A 83 10.07 -8.04 9.81
C VAL A 83 10.62 -8.44 11.17
N VAL A 84 11.41 -7.55 11.79
CA VAL A 84 11.88 -7.68 13.16
C VAL A 84 11.35 -6.52 13.99
N ILE A 85 10.86 -6.79 15.18
CA ILE A 85 10.52 -5.78 16.19
C ILE A 85 11.85 -5.45 16.90
N ASP A 86 12.60 -4.48 16.36
CA ASP A 86 14.00 -4.24 16.72
C ASP A 86 14.12 -3.57 18.11
N LYS A 87 13.39 -2.46 18.32
CA LYS A 87 13.43 -1.74 19.59
C LYS A 87 12.03 -1.46 20.10
N PHE A 88 11.86 -1.65 21.38
CA PHE A 88 10.65 -1.28 22.08
C PHE A 88 11.01 -0.78 23.48
N VAL A 89 11.01 0.54 23.64
CA VAL A 89 11.27 1.18 24.93
C VAL A 89 9.97 1.78 25.43
N PHE A 90 9.43 1.18 26.47
CA PHE A 90 8.18 1.59 27.09
C PHE A 90 8.47 2.39 28.37
N ASN A 91 7.63 3.37 28.67
CA ASN A 91 7.66 4.04 29.97
C ASN A 91 6.39 3.71 30.77
N ASP A 92 6.41 3.99 32.06
CA ASP A 92 5.31 3.64 32.99
C ASP A 92 3.97 4.33 32.65
N SER A 93 3.96 5.28 31.72
CA SER A 93 2.79 6.10 31.34
C SER A 93 2.01 5.57 30.12
N LYS A 94 2.05 4.27 29.84
CA LYS A 94 1.37 3.63 28.68
C LYS A 94 1.80 4.21 27.32
N SER A 95 2.97 4.81 27.21
CA SER A 95 3.52 5.32 25.96
C SER A 95 4.88 4.72 25.66
N VAL A 96 5.16 4.54 24.38
CA VAL A 96 6.45 4.10 23.87
C VAL A 96 7.35 5.31 23.70
N GLN A 97 8.58 5.25 24.24
CA GLN A 97 9.62 6.23 23.98
C GLN A 97 10.29 5.98 22.63
N GLN A 98 10.46 4.71 22.27
CA GLN A 98 11.01 4.29 21.00
C GLN A 98 10.40 2.96 20.57
N LEU A 99 9.84 2.89 19.37
CA LEU A 99 9.45 1.67 18.69
C LEU A 99 10.09 1.66 17.30
N THR A 100 11.03 0.76 17.11
CA THR A 100 11.70 0.57 15.84
C THR A 100 11.31 -0.78 15.26
N VAL A 101 10.89 -0.78 14.01
CA VAL A 101 10.55 -1.98 13.24
C VAL A 101 11.52 -2.06 12.06
N ALA A 102 12.26 -3.16 11.95
CA ALA A 102 13.16 -3.40 10.83
C ALA A 102 12.51 -4.35 9.82
N ALA A 103 12.04 -3.80 8.72
CA ALA A 103 11.38 -4.57 7.66
C ALA A 103 12.40 -4.95 6.58
N ALA A 104 12.49 -6.24 6.26
CA ALA A 104 13.47 -6.78 5.31
C ALA A 104 12.90 -6.96 3.90
N LYS A 105 11.67 -7.47 3.78
CA LYS A 105 10.96 -7.70 2.52
C LYS A 105 9.47 -7.87 2.75
N GLY A 106 8.68 -7.60 1.73
CA GLY A 106 7.25 -7.91 1.71
C GLY A 106 6.36 -6.67 1.79
N THR A 107 5.16 -6.83 2.27
CA THR A 107 4.11 -5.81 2.33
C THR A 107 3.62 -5.61 3.74
N PHE A 108 3.43 -4.36 4.11
CA PHE A 108 3.10 -3.98 5.47
C PHE A 108 2.09 -2.82 5.47
N ARG A 109 1.24 -2.77 6.51
CA ARG A 109 0.49 -1.59 6.91
C ARG A 109 0.88 -1.19 8.32
N TRP A 110 1.21 0.07 8.49
CA TRP A 110 1.45 0.69 9.78
C TRP A 110 0.32 1.62 10.15
N ILE A 111 -0.06 1.59 11.43
CA ILE A 111 -1.00 2.53 12.04
C ILE A 111 -0.38 2.99 13.35
N SER A 112 -0.16 4.29 13.50
CA SER A 112 0.39 4.86 14.74
C SER A 112 -0.57 4.70 15.90
N GLY A 113 -0.02 4.45 17.08
CA GLY A 113 -0.74 4.43 18.36
C GLY A 113 -0.74 5.79 19.06
N ASN A 114 -0.79 5.75 20.38
CA ASN A 114 -0.96 6.92 21.24
C ASN A 114 0.37 7.57 21.68
N SER A 115 1.52 7.02 21.29
CA SER A 115 2.82 7.55 21.66
C SER A 115 3.21 8.78 20.85
N LYS A 116 4.22 9.53 21.32
CA LYS A 116 4.74 10.70 20.59
C LYS A 116 5.16 10.28 19.18
N HIS A 117 4.88 11.12 18.20
CA HIS A 117 5.17 10.82 16.78
C HIS A 117 6.65 10.50 16.53
N SER A 118 7.58 11.12 17.27
CA SER A 118 9.02 10.84 17.17
C SER A 118 9.43 9.47 17.70
N ALA A 119 8.53 8.78 18.39
CA ALA A 119 8.80 7.45 18.93
C ALA A 119 8.84 6.35 17.87
N TYR A 120 8.22 6.56 16.71
CA TYR A 120 8.05 5.53 15.70
C TYR A 120 9.06 5.66 14.57
N GLN A 121 9.77 4.57 14.29
CA GLN A 121 10.74 4.49 13.22
C GLN A 121 10.65 3.14 12.52
N ILE A 122 10.61 3.15 11.19
CA ILE A 122 10.64 1.92 10.40
C ILE A 122 11.90 1.94 9.53
N LEU A 123 12.74 0.95 9.76
CA LEU A 123 13.96 0.73 8.99
C LEU A 123 13.65 -0.15 7.78
N THR A 124 14.16 0.24 6.64
CA THR A 124 14.07 -0.50 5.38
C THR A 124 15.44 -0.57 4.70
N PRO A 125 15.65 -1.47 3.76
CA PRO A 125 16.91 -1.54 3.03
C PRO A 125 17.29 -0.28 2.25
N ALA A 126 16.31 0.55 1.88
CA ALA A 126 16.53 1.78 1.11
C ALA A 126 16.57 3.04 1.99
N GLY A 127 16.23 2.95 3.27
CA GLY A 127 16.22 4.09 4.17
C GLY A 127 15.27 3.95 5.36
N THR A 128 14.99 5.05 6.01
CA THR A 128 14.18 5.12 7.23
C THR A 128 12.89 5.89 7.02
N ILE A 129 11.78 5.33 7.48
CA ILE A 129 10.48 6.01 7.54
C ILE A 129 10.30 6.57 8.95
N GLY A 130 10.29 7.90 9.07
CA GLY A 130 9.84 8.62 10.26
C GLY A 130 8.34 8.85 10.18
N VAL A 131 7.64 8.61 11.28
CA VAL A 131 6.17 8.56 11.32
C VAL A 131 5.62 9.72 12.15
N ARG A 132 4.56 10.38 11.67
CA ARG A 132 3.92 11.49 12.38
C ARG A 132 2.39 11.33 12.40
N GLY A 133 1.88 10.45 13.30
CA GLY A 133 0.45 10.24 13.47
C GLY A 133 -0.21 9.70 12.20
N THR A 134 0.17 8.50 11.77
CA THR A 134 0.07 8.15 10.35
C THR A 134 -0.52 6.76 10.16
N VAL A 135 -1.27 6.60 9.08
CA VAL A 135 -1.59 5.31 8.45
C VAL A 135 -0.91 5.28 7.08
N PHE A 136 -0.12 4.27 6.82
CA PHE A 136 0.51 4.06 5.51
C PHE A 136 0.78 2.60 5.21
N ASP A 137 0.80 2.29 3.92
CA ASP A 137 1.27 1.02 3.40
C ASP A 137 2.68 1.16 2.87
N PHE A 138 3.48 0.13 3.04
CA PHE A 138 4.79 0.08 2.42
C PHE A 138 5.11 -1.32 1.92
N TYR A 139 5.91 -1.35 0.88
CA TYR A 139 6.38 -2.56 0.21
C TYR A 139 7.90 -2.54 0.12
N ILE A 140 8.50 -3.70 0.30
CA ILE A 140 9.94 -3.93 0.11
C ILE A 140 10.12 -5.11 -0.83
N GLY A 141 10.71 -4.83 -1.98
CA GLY A 141 11.06 -5.82 -2.98
C GLY A 141 12.22 -6.72 -2.54
N ASN A 142 12.45 -7.82 -3.25
CA ASN A 142 13.58 -8.71 -2.97
C ASN A 142 14.94 -8.04 -3.23
N ASP A 143 14.99 -7.05 -4.09
CA ASP A 143 16.13 -6.19 -4.37
C ASP A 143 16.34 -5.08 -3.31
N GLY A 144 15.40 -4.96 -2.36
CA GLY A 144 15.36 -3.92 -1.34
C GLY A 144 14.73 -2.61 -1.79
N THR A 145 14.21 -2.52 -3.02
CA THR A 145 13.39 -1.38 -3.44
C THR A 145 12.24 -1.19 -2.47
N THR A 146 12.10 0.01 -1.91
CA THR A 146 11.08 0.35 -0.92
C THR A 146 10.09 1.34 -1.52
N ALA A 147 8.79 1.05 -1.43
CA ALA A 147 7.72 1.97 -1.78
C ALA A 147 6.87 2.27 -0.55
N ILE A 148 6.48 3.53 -0.38
CA ILE A 148 5.63 3.99 0.72
C ILE A 148 4.45 4.72 0.12
N VAL A 149 3.25 4.42 0.60
CA VAL A 149 2.00 5.11 0.21
C VAL A 149 1.29 5.61 1.47
N LEU A 150 1.20 6.92 1.60
CA LEU A 150 0.52 7.58 2.71
C LEU A 150 -0.99 7.44 2.57
N LEU A 151 -1.68 7.07 3.64
CA LEU A 151 -3.14 6.95 3.69
C LEU A 151 -3.77 8.01 4.58
N GLU A 152 -3.09 8.34 5.69
CA GLU A 152 -3.54 9.35 6.65
C GLU A 152 -2.34 9.94 7.40
N GLY A 153 -2.42 11.20 7.82
CA GLY A 153 -1.39 11.89 8.59
C GLY A 153 -0.21 12.37 7.73
N ALA A 154 1.01 12.22 8.23
CA ALA A 154 2.24 12.61 7.53
C ALA A 154 3.39 11.64 7.83
N ALA A 155 4.22 11.37 6.84
CA ALA A 155 5.42 10.55 6.96
C ALA A 155 6.62 11.25 6.28
N ARG A 156 7.83 10.90 6.73
CA ARG A 156 9.08 11.34 6.12
C ARG A 156 9.93 10.13 5.81
N PHE A 157 10.33 9.99 4.59
CA PHE A 157 11.29 8.97 4.18
C PHE A 157 12.65 9.59 3.96
N CYS A 158 13.69 9.05 4.60
CA CYS A 158 15.07 9.49 4.46
C CYS A 158 15.95 8.33 4.00
N GLY A 159 16.59 8.49 2.87
CA GLY A 159 17.60 7.61 2.32
C GLY A 159 18.94 8.32 2.14
N PRO A 160 19.94 7.67 1.55
CA PRO A 160 21.26 8.28 1.31
C PRO A 160 21.22 9.57 0.48
N ALA A 161 20.28 9.68 -0.47
CA ALA A 161 20.11 10.84 -1.34
C ALA A 161 19.35 12.01 -0.70
N GLY A 162 18.87 11.88 0.53
CA GLY A 162 18.10 12.91 1.23
C GLY A 162 16.75 12.42 1.74
N CYS A 163 15.83 13.35 1.97
CA CYS A 163 14.53 13.05 2.55
C CYS A 163 13.38 13.56 1.69
N GLN A 164 12.30 12.78 1.62
CA GLN A 164 11.03 13.14 1.01
C GLN A 164 9.92 13.21 2.05
N GLN A 165 9.05 14.20 1.93
CA GLN A 165 7.87 14.37 2.79
C GLN A 165 6.63 13.84 2.09
N LEU A 166 5.82 13.07 2.81
CA LEU A 166 4.51 12.60 2.38
C LEU A 166 3.49 13.28 3.31
N THR A 167 2.64 14.15 2.77
CA THR A 167 1.72 14.98 3.56
C THR A 167 0.28 14.89 3.07
N ARG A 168 0.04 14.38 1.87
CA ARG A 168 -1.28 14.24 1.30
C ARG A 168 -1.61 12.76 1.11
N ARG A 169 -2.86 12.42 1.33
CA ARG A 169 -3.35 11.07 1.06
C ARG A 169 -2.98 10.63 -0.36
N CYS A 170 -2.46 9.41 -0.45
CA CYS A 170 -1.92 8.80 -1.66
C CYS A 170 -0.59 9.36 -2.14
N ASP A 171 0.08 10.22 -1.38
CA ASP A 171 1.49 10.52 -1.64
C ASP A 171 2.30 9.22 -1.59
N CYS A 172 3.21 9.07 -2.55
CA CYS A 172 4.05 7.90 -2.73
C CYS A 172 5.49 8.30 -2.99
N VAL A 173 6.41 7.55 -2.41
CA VAL A 173 7.85 7.62 -2.68
C VAL A 173 8.34 6.20 -2.95
N ILE A 174 9.19 6.05 -3.97
CA ILE A 174 9.89 4.81 -4.28
C ILE A 174 11.39 5.07 -4.15
N ALA A 175 12.08 4.25 -3.37
CA ALA A 175 13.51 4.36 -3.16
C ALA A 175 14.20 3.01 -3.35
N LYS A 176 15.43 3.03 -3.86
CA LYS A 176 16.28 1.86 -4.05
C LYS A 176 17.45 1.87 -3.08
N ARG A 177 18.07 0.72 -2.90
CA ARG A 177 19.28 0.58 -2.07
C ARG A 177 20.47 1.43 -2.54
N ASP A 178 20.55 1.69 -3.84
CA ASP A 178 21.59 2.52 -4.44
C ASP A 178 21.48 4.02 -4.10
N GLY A 179 20.46 4.40 -3.34
CA GLY A 179 20.16 5.77 -2.98
C GLY A 179 19.22 6.48 -3.95
N THR A 180 18.92 5.90 -5.11
CA THR A 180 17.95 6.47 -6.05
C THR A 180 16.58 6.57 -5.38
N MET A 181 15.98 7.75 -5.41
CA MET A 181 14.68 8.00 -4.81
C MET A 181 13.84 8.92 -5.71
N THR A 182 12.56 8.60 -5.86
CA THR A 182 11.64 9.47 -6.60
C THR A 182 11.25 10.67 -5.75
N ASP A 183 10.88 11.75 -6.42
CA ASP A 183 10.11 12.80 -5.76
C ASP A 183 8.76 12.26 -5.29
N THR A 184 8.17 12.96 -4.29
CA THR A 184 6.84 12.62 -3.81
C THR A 184 5.82 12.82 -4.94
N HIS A 185 5.10 11.77 -5.27
CA HIS A 185 4.10 11.76 -6.33
C HIS A 185 2.84 11.01 -5.88
N ARG A 186 1.74 11.13 -6.64
CA ARG A 186 0.51 10.41 -6.33
C ARG A 186 0.63 8.93 -6.72
N ALA A 187 0.33 8.04 -5.78
CA ALA A 187 0.24 6.61 -6.05
C ALA A 187 -0.86 6.29 -7.08
N GLY A 188 -0.67 5.22 -7.86
CA GLY A 188 -1.62 4.79 -8.88
C GLY A 188 -1.15 3.52 -9.58
N ARG A 189 -1.78 3.20 -10.70
CA ARG A 189 -1.43 2.01 -11.51
C ARG A 189 0.04 1.99 -11.94
N ARG A 190 0.62 3.16 -12.26
CA ARG A 190 2.04 3.29 -12.64
C ARG A 190 2.97 2.90 -11.50
N THR A 191 2.59 3.11 -10.24
CA THR A 191 3.37 2.70 -9.08
C THR A 191 3.66 1.19 -9.09
N LEU A 192 2.63 0.36 -9.35
CA LEU A 192 2.80 -1.09 -9.44
C LEU A 192 3.68 -1.50 -10.64
N ALA A 193 3.56 -0.80 -11.76
CA ALA A 193 4.41 -1.03 -12.94
C ALA A 193 5.88 -0.70 -12.64
N THR A 194 6.15 0.43 -11.98
CA THR A 194 7.51 0.83 -11.55
C THR A 194 8.12 -0.18 -10.58
N LEU A 195 7.31 -0.77 -9.69
CA LEU A 195 7.75 -1.80 -8.75
C LEU A 195 7.95 -3.18 -9.41
N GLY A 196 7.54 -3.36 -10.67
CA GLY A 196 7.59 -4.65 -11.35
C GLY A 196 6.80 -5.76 -10.67
N ASN A 197 5.92 -5.41 -9.73
CA ASN A 197 5.15 -6.35 -8.93
C ASN A 197 3.71 -5.88 -8.75
N ARG A 198 2.78 -6.55 -9.43
CA ARG A 198 1.34 -6.26 -9.35
C ARG A 198 0.74 -6.49 -7.96
N LYS A 199 1.40 -7.32 -7.13
CA LYS A 199 0.98 -7.66 -5.76
C LYS A 199 1.76 -6.88 -4.68
N ALA A 200 2.47 -5.81 -5.04
CA ALA A 200 3.29 -5.06 -4.11
C ALA A 200 2.49 -4.40 -2.98
N LEU A 201 1.25 -3.97 -3.24
CA LEU A 201 0.40 -3.24 -2.29
C LEU A 201 -0.97 -3.92 -2.15
N PRO A 202 -1.03 -5.17 -1.65
CA PRO A 202 -2.24 -5.99 -1.67
C PRO A 202 -3.36 -5.46 -0.76
N PHE A 203 -3.05 -4.65 0.24
CA PHE A 203 -4.05 -4.03 1.11
C PHE A 203 -4.78 -2.87 0.40
N LEU A 204 -4.12 -2.22 -0.56
CA LEU A 204 -4.70 -1.18 -1.40
C LEU A 204 -5.40 -1.77 -2.63
N SER A 205 -4.81 -2.79 -3.26
CA SER A 205 -5.44 -3.46 -4.41
C SER A 205 -6.66 -4.29 -4.02
N GLY A 206 -6.75 -4.73 -2.76
CA GLY A 206 -7.81 -5.61 -2.27
C GLY A 206 -7.47 -7.10 -2.34
N ASP A 207 -6.27 -7.47 -2.81
CA ASP A 207 -5.81 -8.86 -2.90
C ASP A 207 -5.67 -9.52 -1.51
N GLN A 208 -5.33 -8.73 -0.49
CA GLN A 208 -5.38 -9.14 0.92
C GLN A 208 -6.24 -8.18 1.73
N ARG A 209 -7.24 -8.71 2.42
CA ARG A 209 -8.17 -7.91 3.25
C ARG A 209 -7.74 -7.94 4.71
N LEU A 210 -7.62 -6.77 5.29
CA LEU A 210 -7.40 -6.57 6.72
C LEU A 210 -8.72 -6.60 7.50
N SER A 211 -8.63 -6.78 8.82
CA SER A 211 -9.77 -6.58 9.71
C SER A 211 -10.19 -5.10 9.75
N ALA A 212 -11.42 -4.82 10.14
CA ALA A 212 -11.96 -3.46 10.19
C ALA A 212 -11.10 -2.52 11.05
N SER A 213 -10.56 -3.03 12.16
CA SER A 213 -9.69 -2.25 13.07
C SER A 213 -8.34 -1.81 12.46
N PHE A 214 -7.95 -2.39 11.31
CA PHE A 214 -6.78 -2.00 10.52
C PHE A 214 -7.13 -1.11 9.32
N GLY A 215 -8.38 -0.67 9.21
CA GLY A 215 -8.88 0.18 8.14
C GLY A 215 -9.06 -0.58 6.82
N SER A 216 -10.25 -0.50 6.26
CA SER A 216 -10.53 -1.02 4.91
C SER A 216 -10.27 0.09 3.90
N MET A 217 -9.16 -0.03 3.16
CA MET A 217 -8.71 0.96 2.17
C MET A 217 -8.57 0.36 0.77
N SER A 218 -9.25 -0.78 0.53
CA SER A 218 -9.22 -1.46 -0.78
C SER A 218 -9.71 -0.53 -1.90
N GLY A 219 -8.98 -0.51 -3.01
CA GLY A 219 -9.29 0.34 -4.16
C GLY A 219 -8.93 1.82 -3.99
N SER A 220 -8.34 2.20 -2.83
CA SER A 220 -7.88 3.57 -2.62
C SER A 220 -6.62 3.88 -3.44
N CYS A 221 -6.36 5.17 -3.64
CA CYS A 221 -5.20 5.67 -4.39
C CYS A 221 -5.13 5.19 -5.86
N GLY A 222 -6.25 4.75 -6.47
CA GLY A 222 -6.26 4.26 -7.85
C GLY A 222 -5.49 2.94 -8.04
N ILE A 223 -5.19 2.25 -6.93
CA ILE A 223 -4.60 0.92 -6.90
C ILE A 223 -5.75 -0.06 -6.66
N SER A 224 -6.22 -0.71 -7.72
CA SER A 224 -7.22 -1.78 -7.66
C SER A 224 -6.60 -3.08 -8.17
N ALA A 225 -7.04 -4.21 -7.65
CA ALA A 225 -6.77 -5.49 -8.28
C ALA A 225 -7.10 -5.39 -9.76
N ALA A 226 -6.16 -5.72 -10.63
CA ALA A 226 -6.45 -5.75 -12.06
C ALA A 226 -7.62 -6.71 -12.24
N VAL A 227 -8.76 -6.21 -12.69
CA VAL A 227 -9.80 -7.06 -13.25
C VAL A 227 -9.09 -7.78 -14.38
N GLU A 228 -8.90 -9.08 -14.22
CA GLU A 228 -8.45 -9.95 -15.28
C GLU A 228 -9.51 -9.81 -16.37
N ILE A 229 -9.20 -9.00 -17.39
CA ILE A 229 -10.02 -8.95 -18.59
C ILE A 229 -9.85 -10.35 -19.15
N LYS A 230 -10.81 -11.24 -18.81
CA LYS A 230 -10.95 -12.54 -19.46
C LYS A 230 -10.88 -12.23 -20.96
N PRO A 231 -9.92 -12.80 -21.70
CA PRO A 231 -9.87 -12.56 -23.12
C PRO A 231 -11.27 -12.87 -23.66
N THR A 232 -11.92 -11.88 -24.22
CA THR A 232 -13.16 -12.10 -24.95
C THR A 232 -12.81 -13.18 -25.96
N ALA A 233 -13.44 -14.35 -25.84
CA ALA A 233 -13.26 -15.43 -26.80
C ALA A 233 -13.36 -14.81 -28.20
N PRO A 234 -12.45 -15.15 -29.13
CA PRO A 234 -12.52 -14.59 -30.47
C PRO A 234 -13.95 -14.80 -30.96
N GLU A 235 -14.58 -13.69 -31.30
CA GLU A 235 -15.90 -13.67 -31.93
C GLU A 235 -15.89 -14.76 -33.00
N ARG A 236 -16.69 -15.83 -32.78
CA ARG A 236 -16.82 -16.90 -33.76
C ARG A 236 -17.15 -16.21 -35.06
N ALA A 237 -16.23 -16.28 -36.02
CA ALA A 237 -16.48 -15.87 -37.39
C ALA A 237 -17.87 -16.37 -37.77
N ARG A 238 -18.77 -15.46 -38.10
CA ARG A 238 -20.08 -15.83 -38.67
C ARG A 238 -19.82 -16.81 -39.78
N PRO A 239 -20.52 -17.95 -39.83
CA PRO A 239 -20.46 -18.82 -41.00
C PRO A 239 -20.78 -17.97 -42.22
N PRO A 240 -20.11 -18.19 -43.36
CA PRO A 240 -20.43 -17.46 -44.57
C PRO A 240 -21.90 -17.63 -44.87
N GLU A 241 -22.59 -16.50 -45.01
CA GLU A 241 -23.99 -16.46 -45.37
C GLU A 241 -24.18 -17.25 -46.69
N ARG A 242 -24.93 -18.32 -46.56
CA ARG A 242 -25.24 -19.24 -47.70
C ARG A 242 -25.90 -18.38 -48.78
N ALA A 243 -25.21 -18.20 -49.90
CA ALA A 243 -25.74 -17.50 -51.08
C ALA A 243 -27.11 -18.12 -51.44
N SER A 244 -28.13 -17.30 -51.42
CA SER A 244 -29.47 -17.66 -51.92
C SER A 244 -29.38 -18.03 -53.37
N PRO A 245 -30.08 -19.12 -53.82
CA PRO A 245 -30.04 -19.55 -55.23
C PRO A 245 -30.54 -18.42 -56.14
N GLN A 246 -29.73 -18.01 -57.10
CA GLN A 246 -30.12 -17.09 -58.17
C GLN A 246 -31.25 -17.73 -58.98
N LYS A 247 -32.41 -17.08 -58.99
CA LYS A 247 -33.58 -17.45 -59.79
C LYS A 247 -33.24 -17.22 -61.26
N ALA A 248 -33.34 -18.24 -62.06
CA ALA A 248 -33.09 -18.24 -63.51
C ALA A 248 -33.92 -17.18 -64.27
N PRO A 249 -33.38 -16.60 -65.36
CA PRO A 249 -34.09 -15.56 -66.12
C PRO A 249 -35.27 -16.17 -66.91
N ARG A 250 -36.42 -15.50 -66.81
CA ARG A 250 -37.56 -15.77 -67.69
C ARG A 250 -37.37 -15.10 -69.08
N PRO A 251 -37.75 -15.74 -70.17
CA PRO A 251 -37.59 -15.19 -71.50
C PRO A 251 -38.55 -14.03 -71.78
N GLY A 252 -38.10 -13.15 -72.63
CA GLY A 252 -38.64 -11.85 -72.95
C GLY A 252 -40.01 -11.80 -73.54
N LYS A 253 -40.65 -10.68 -73.31
CA LYS A 253 -41.72 -10.18 -74.18
C LYS A 253 -41.35 -8.77 -74.69
N THR A 254 -41.46 -8.66 -75.99
CA THR A 254 -41.23 -7.52 -76.88
C THR A 254 -42.05 -6.26 -76.52
N PRO A 255 -41.62 -5.10 -76.96
CA PRO A 255 -42.16 -3.83 -76.53
C PRO A 255 -43.40 -3.39 -77.33
N SER A 256 -44.31 -2.69 -76.69
CA SER A 256 -45.32 -1.87 -77.37
C SER A 256 -45.14 -0.40 -76.94
N ASN A 257 -44.89 0.39 -77.95
CA ASN A 257 -44.95 1.82 -77.97
C ASN A 257 -46.34 2.34 -77.51
N GLU A 258 -46.40 3.37 -76.72
CA GLU A 258 -47.13 4.61 -77.04
C GLU A 258 -46.92 5.72 -75.98
N PRO A 259 -47.13 6.96 -76.40
CA PRO A 259 -46.43 8.09 -75.77
C PRO A 259 -47.39 9.01 -74.98
N GLY A 260 -46.75 9.82 -74.15
CA GLY A 260 -47.29 11.11 -73.80
C GLY A 260 -48.01 11.29 -72.50
N LYS A 261 -47.43 12.07 -71.63
CA LYS A 261 -47.98 13.40 -71.26
C LYS A 261 -47.09 14.08 -70.18
N ARG A 262 -46.78 15.31 -70.56
CA ARG A 262 -46.13 16.32 -69.71
C ARG A 262 -46.99 16.64 -68.48
N GLY A 263 -46.34 16.93 -67.36
CA GLY A 263 -46.94 17.56 -66.22
C GLY A 263 -45.85 18.29 -65.42
N LEU A 264 -45.77 19.58 -65.70
CA LEU A 264 -45.10 20.59 -64.87
C LEU A 264 -45.78 20.65 -63.48
N ASP A 265 -45.10 20.86 -62.43
CA ASP A 265 -45.24 22.03 -61.58
C ASP A 265 -44.23 22.02 -60.38
N LYS A 266 -43.47 23.11 -60.33
CA LYS A 266 -43.26 24.09 -59.26
C LYS A 266 -43.07 23.53 -57.83
N GLY A 267 -41.90 23.61 -57.20
CA GLY A 267 -41.42 24.90 -56.66
C GLY A 267 -41.77 25.07 -55.21
N LYS A 268 -40.78 25.05 -54.33
CA LYS A 268 -40.69 26.08 -53.31
C LYS A 268 -39.37 25.99 -52.55
N LYS A 269 -38.66 27.09 -52.63
CA LYS A 269 -37.59 27.57 -51.77
C LYS A 269 -38.08 27.70 -50.33
N GLY A 270 -37.24 27.38 -49.34
CA GLY A 270 -37.34 27.84 -47.99
C GLY A 270 -35.95 28.05 -47.46
N GLN A 271 -35.42 29.25 -47.60
CA GLN A 271 -34.34 29.83 -46.78
C GLN A 271 -34.94 30.12 -45.43
N ASP A 272 -34.24 29.82 -44.40
CA ASP A 272 -34.32 30.66 -43.20
C ASP A 272 -32.96 30.77 -42.52
N THR A 273 -32.68 31.99 -42.31
CA THR A 273 -31.51 32.68 -41.76
C THR A 273 -31.64 32.85 -40.25
N GLY A 274 -30.52 32.88 -39.57
CA GLY A 274 -30.39 33.66 -38.33
C GLY A 274 -30.11 32.82 -37.11
N LYS A 275 -29.15 33.07 -36.31
CA LYS A 275 -28.71 34.32 -35.68
C LYS A 275 -27.43 34.08 -34.87
N LYS A 276 -26.47 34.91 -35.07
CA LYS A 276 -25.36 35.20 -34.14
C LYS A 276 -25.92 35.73 -32.81
N GLY A 277 -25.37 35.24 -31.69
CA GLY A 277 -25.44 35.89 -30.40
C GLY A 277 -24.02 36.03 -29.86
N GLN A 278 -23.46 37.22 -30.05
CA GLN A 278 -22.35 37.78 -29.27
C GLN A 278 -22.94 38.24 -27.94
N ASP A 279 -22.30 37.84 -26.86
CA ASP A 279 -22.46 38.62 -25.63
C ASP A 279 -21.07 38.85 -24.98
N THR A 280 -20.78 40.12 -24.96
CA THR A 280 -19.64 40.80 -24.34
C THR A 280 -20.02 41.15 -22.90
N GLY A 281 -19.16 40.89 -21.93
CA GLY A 281 -19.39 41.37 -20.57
C GLY A 281 -18.22 41.10 -19.66
N LYS A 282 -17.41 42.03 -19.57
CA LYS A 282 -16.95 42.99 -18.56
C LYS A 282 -15.86 42.53 -17.61
N ASN A 283 -14.75 43.21 -17.80
CA ASN A 283 -13.68 43.53 -16.83
C ASN A 283 -14.21 43.94 -15.45
N GLY A 284 -13.64 43.37 -14.40
CA GLY A 284 -13.63 43.90 -13.05
C GLY A 284 -12.22 43.93 -12.54
N GLN A 285 -11.53 45.05 -12.76
CA GLN A 285 -10.37 45.47 -11.98
C GLN A 285 -10.85 45.88 -10.58
N ASP A 286 -10.29 45.32 -9.57
CA ASP A 286 -10.30 45.98 -8.27
C ASP A 286 -8.88 46.01 -7.69
N THR A 287 -8.41 47.23 -7.61
CA THR A 287 -7.18 47.69 -7.00
C THR A 287 -7.45 47.96 -5.53
N GLY A 288 -6.66 47.43 -4.62
CA GLY A 288 -6.82 47.78 -3.21
C GLY A 288 -5.68 47.35 -2.30
N LYS A 289 -4.72 48.19 -2.22
CA LYS A 289 -4.01 48.82 -1.07
C LYS A 289 -3.00 48.01 -0.26
N ASN A 290 -1.82 48.48 -0.40
CA ASN A 290 -0.69 48.59 0.56
C ASN A 290 -1.10 48.65 2.03
N GLY A 291 -0.43 47.86 2.87
CA GLY A 291 -0.29 48.03 4.28
C GLY A 291 1.14 47.72 4.70
N GLN A 292 1.89 48.78 4.85
CA GLN A 292 3.30 48.80 5.19
C GLN A 292 3.46 48.93 6.72
N LEU A 293 4.53 48.31 7.22
CA LEU A 293 5.25 48.58 8.48
C LEU A 293 4.58 48.19 9.82
N ASP A 294 5.22 47.27 10.57
CA ASP A 294 5.84 47.78 11.79
C ASP A 294 7.03 46.91 12.26
N THR A 295 8.13 47.54 12.44
CA THR A 295 9.36 47.07 13.07
C THR A 295 9.20 47.17 14.59
N GLY A 296 9.37 46.03 15.26
CA GLY A 296 9.37 45.98 16.73
C GLY A 296 10.56 45.21 17.29
N THR A 297 11.70 45.86 17.32
CA THR A 297 12.85 45.46 18.14
C THR A 297 12.48 45.58 19.62
N LYS A 298 12.58 44.48 20.39
CA LYS A 298 12.70 44.59 21.84
C LYS A 298 13.77 43.64 22.37
N LYS A 299 14.87 44.24 22.71
CA LYS A 299 15.96 43.81 23.59
C LYS A 299 15.41 43.67 25.01
N GLY A 300 15.76 42.62 25.72
CA GLY A 300 15.47 42.44 27.14
C GLY A 300 16.28 41.31 27.72
N ARG A 301 17.26 41.70 28.46
CA ARG A 301 18.14 41.04 29.42
C ARG A 301 17.33 40.37 30.53
N GLY A 302 17.87 39.27 31.02
CA GLY A 302 17.54 38.60 32.27
C GLY A 302 18.17 37.21 32.27
#